data_657f931b553aca0e3ff3ccac2cf42c19
#
_entry.id   657f931b553aca0e3ff3ccac2cf42c19
#
_cell.length_a   1.000
_cell.length_b   1.000
_cell.length_c   1.000
_cell.angle_alpha   90.00
_cell.angle_beta   90.00
_cell.angle_gamma   90.00
#
_symmetry.space_group_name_H-M   'P 1'
#
loop_
_entity.id
_entity.type
_entity.pdbx_description
1 polymer ?
#
loop_
_entity_poly.entity_id
_entity_poly.type
_entity_poly.pdbx_seq_one_letter_code
_entity_poly.pdbx_strand_id
1 'polypeptide(L)'
;MIKLSHLAKIFATPQNSVHALDDINLTIEDGDIYGIIGMSGAGKSTLVRCINRLEKPTGGEIFINDTEITKLSEKQLRSIRKEITMIFQGFNLLQQVNCLRNVCFPLEIAGVKKQEAEEKAYELLELVGLKEKALSYPIQLSGGQQQRVAIARALATNPKVLLCDEATSALDPNTTNSILDLIKEINHKLGITVIVITHQMNVIERICNKVAILENGKVVENGTVEEIFSEPKSEAGKLLVYPDVTKEDELVVESSYSLKIRFNGAEAANKPLVADLASTKNIYANIAYASTKSIGSKAYGTMILSFASEEEKIIAQEYLKNTANIIVEDLSKKGE
;
A
#
# COMPACT_ATOMS: atom_id res chain seq x y z
N MET A 1 17.92 5.75 2.95
CA MET A 1 17.52 4.49 3.60
C MET A 1 16.88 4.78 4.95
N ILE A 2 15.75 4.11 5.26
CA ILE A 2 15.11 4.17 6.58
C ILE A 2 15.19 2.77 7.19
N LYS A 3 15.71 2.67 8.42
CA LYS A 3 15.83 1.39 9.13
C LYS A 3 15.16 1.50 10.50
N LEU A 4 14.29 0.54 10.76
CA LEU A 4 13.61 0.34 12.05
C LEU A 4 14.20 -0.91 12.70
N SER A 5 14.60 -0.82 13.95
CA SER A 5 15.18 -1.95 14.69
C SER A 5 14.46 -2.09 16.02
N HIS A 6 13.80 -3.25 16.22
CA HIS A 6 13.06 -3.59 17.43
C HIS A 6 12.11 -2.49 17.90
N LEU A 7 11.48 -1.77 16.93
CA LEU A 7 10.64 -0.62 17.23
C LEU A 7 9.36 -1.06 17.94
N ALA A 8 9.11 -0.47 19.11
CA ALA A 8 7.94 -0.74 19.92
C ALA A 8 7.22 0.55 20.34
N LYS A 9 5.88 0.49 20.39
CA LYS A 9 5.06 1.56 20.94
C LYS A 9 3.92 1.00 21.78
N ILE A 10 3.91 1.39 23.04
CA ILE A 10 2.87 1.05 23.99
C ILE A 10 2.16 2.35 24.39
N PHE A 11 0.85 2.37 24.29
CA PHE A 11 0.01 3.40 24.88
C PHE A 11 -0.52 2.88 26.20
N ALA A 12 -0.05 3.47 27.30
CA ALA A 12 -0.48 3.12 28.65
C ALA A 12 -1.54 4.11 29.15
N THR A 13 -2.64 3.58 29.65
CA THR A 13 -3.64 4.30 30.44
C THR A 13 -3.66 3.72 31.86
N PRO A 14 -4.22 4.42 32.86
CA PRO A 14 -4.28 3.90 34.23
C PRO A 14 -4.98 2.53 34.37
N GLN A 15 -5.79 2.15 33.36
CA GLN A 15 -6.63 0.94 33.43
C GLN A 15 -6.21 -0.13 32.39
N ASN A 16 -5.41 0.25 31.34
CA ASN A 16 -5.07 -0.68 30.28
C ASN A 16 -3.78 -0.25 29.54
N SER A 17 -3.13 -1.19 28.87
CA SER A 17 -2.02 -0.91 27.96
C SER A 17 -2.30 -1.52 26.59
N VAL A 18 -2.09 -0.72 25.52
CA VAL A 18 -2.25 -1.16 24.13
C VAL A 18 -0.87 -1.18 23.49
N HIS A 19 -0.44 -2.36 23.05
CA HIS A 19 0.77 -2.56 22.27
C HIS A 19 0.44 -2.23 20.80
N ALA A 20 0.64 -0.99 20.42
CA ALA A 20 0.36 -0.54 19.07
C ALA A 20 1.42 -0.95 18.05
N LEU A 21 2.68 -1.09 18.49
CA LEU A 21 3.80 -1.65 17.74
C LEU A 21 4.58 -2.58 18.66
N ASP A 22 4.96 -3.75 18.13
CA ASP A 22 5.66 -4.80 18.84
C ASP A 22 6.75 -5.40 17.96
N ASP A 23 8.01 -5.11 18.28
CA ASP A 23 9.21 -5.63 17.62
C ASP A 23 9.26 -5.39 16.09
N ILE A 24 8.95 -4.19 15.63
CA ILE A 24 9.01 -3.85 14.20
C ILE A 24 10.46 -3.77 13.74
N ASN A 25 10.82 -4.62 12.80
CA ASN A 25 12.09 -4.64 12.09
C ASN A 25 11.83 -4.45 10.60
N LEU A 26 12.27 -3.32 10.02
CA LEU A 26 11.97 -2.96 8.63
C LEU A 26 13.09 -2.10 8.03
N THR A 27 13.42 -2.35 6.77
CA THR A 27 14.34 -1.52 5.99
C THR A 27 13.66 -1.04 4.72
N ILE A 28 13.71 0.26 4.46
CA ILE A 28 13.14 0.93 3.28
C ILE A 28 14.30 1.61 2.56
N GLU A 29 14.54 1.23 1.33
CA GLU A 29 15.64 1.76 0.53
C GLU A 29 15.31 3.13 -0.06
N ASP A 30 16.34 3.88 -0.42
CA ASP A 30 16.15 5.19 -1.07
C ASP A 30 15.50 5.01 -2.44
N GLY A 31 14.54 5.87 -2.73
CA GLY A 31 13.78 5.84 -3.98
C GLY A 31 12.65 4.82 -4.04
N ASP A 32 12.47 3.95 -3.03
CA ASP A 32 11.33 3.04 -2.97
C ASP A 32 10.01 3.81 -2.87
N ILE A 33 8.95 3.26 -3.49
CA ILE A 33 7.57 3.50 -3.09
C ILE A 33 7.15 2.30 -2.25
N TYR A 34 7.24 2.46 -0.95
CA TYR A 34 7.05 1.39 0.02
C TYR A 34 5.64 1.42 0.61
N GLY A 35 4.89 0.34 0.45
CA GLY A 35 3.55 0.18 1.02
C GLY A 35 3.58 -0.37 2.45
N ILE A 36 2.74 0.15 3.33
CA ILE A 36 2.44 -0.45 4.63
C ILE A 36 0.94 -0.70 4.67
N ILE A 37 0.56 -1.97 4.62
CA ILE A 37 -0.84 -2.39 4.56
C ILE A 37 -1.21 -3.23 5.77
N GLY A 38 -2.49 -3.26 6.11
CA GLY A 38 -3.06 -4.07 7.19
C GLY A 38 -4.47 -3.62 7.53
N MET A 39 -5.17 -4.42 8.33
CA MET A 39 -6.52 -4.10 8.77
C MET A 39 -6.57 -2.84 9.65
N SER A 40 -7.77 -2.30 9.87
CA SER A 40 -7.96 -1.20 10.83
C SER A 40 -7.44 -1.61 12.21
N GLY A 41 -6.72 -0.71 12.88
CA GLY A 41 -6.13 -1.01 14.19
C GLY A 41 -4.80 -1.77 14.17
N ALA A 42 -4.27 -2.19 13.01
CA ALA A 42 -3.01 -2.94 12.92
C ALA A 42 -1.75 -2.16 13.36
N GLY A 43 -1.82 -0.85 13.61
CA GLY A 43 -0.70 -0.02 14.05
C GLY A 43 -0.07 0.85 12.96
N LYS A 44 -0.59 0.84 11.72
CA LYS A 44 -0.02 1.53 10.55
C LYS A 44 0.25 3.03 10.77
N SER A 45 -0.77 3.81 11.17
CA SER A 45 -0.61 5.25 11.40
C SER A 45 0.30 5.53 12.60
N THR A 46 0.32 4.65 13.62
CA THR A 46 1.27 4.74 14.72
C THR A 46 2.70 4.57 14.23
N LEU A 47 2.94 3.60 13.35
CA LEU A 47 4.26 3.33 12.76
C LEU A 47 4.79 4.57 12.02
N VAL A 48 3.99 5.17 11.14
CA VAL A 48 4.41 6.37 10.39
C VAL A 48 4.63 7.56 11.31
N ARG A 49 3.77 7.75 12.32
CA ARG A 49 3.97 8.81 13.32
C ARG A 49 5.21 8.59 14.18
N CYS A 50 5.65 7.35 14.36
CA CYS A 50 6.97 7.06 14.95
C CYS A 50 8.12 7.39 14.00
N ILE A 51 7.99 7.09 12.69
CA ILE A 51 9.03 7.37 11.68
C ILE A 51 9.33 8.88 11.59
N ASN A 52 8.33 9.76 11.65
CA ASN A 52 8.54 11.21 11.65
C ASN A 52 8.65 11.81 13.06
N ARG A 53 8.67 10.95 14.09
CA ARG A 53 8.77 11.34 15.50
C ARG A 53 7.65 12.28 15.98
N LEU A 54 6.47 12.24 15.34
CA LEU A 54 5.24 12.82 15.90
C LEU A 54 4.75 12.01 17.12
N GLU A 55 4.98 10.69 17.08
CA GLU A 55 4.87 9.80 18.24
C GLU A 55 6.26 9.34 18.68
N LYS A 56 6.52 9.43 20.00
CA LYS A 56 7.75 8.90 20.57
C LYS A 56 7.60 7.39 20.77
N PRO A 57 8.47 6.55 20.18
CA PRO A 57 8.46 5.11 20.46
C PRO A 57 8.77 4.85 21.94
N THR A 58 8.30 3.73 22.46
CA THR A 58 8.61 3.26 23.82
C THR A 58 9.86 2.40 23.87
N GLY A 59 10.28 1.83 22.74
CA GLY A 59 11.49 1.02 22.59
C GLY A 59 11.96 0.97 21.15
N GLY A 60 13.16 0.48 20.95
CA GLY A 60 13.78 0.33 19.64
C GLY A 60 14.37 1.62 19.06
N GLU A 61 14.88 1.51 17.84
CA GLU A 61 15.65 2.56 17.19
C GLU A 61 15.09 2.84 15.78
N ILE A 62 15.18 4.11 15.35
CA ILE A 62 14.82 4.54 14.01
C ILE A 62 16.02 5.29 13.44
N PHE A 63 16.54 4.78 12.33
CA PHE A 63 17.60 5.42 11.56
C PHE A 63 17.03 5.99 10.26
N ILE A 64 17.47 7.19 9.91
CA ILE A 64 17.26 7.81 8.62
C ILE A 64 18.62 8.11 8.07
N ASN A 65 19.01 7.39 7.03
CA ASN A 65 20.39 7.24 6.62
C ASN A 65 21.23 6.82 7.84
N ASP A 66 22.30 7.54 8.15
CA ASP A 66 23.21 7.26 9.28
C ASP A 66 22.77 7.93 10.60
N THR A 67 21.63 8.63 10.61
CA THR A 67 21.18 9.39 11.77
C THR A 67 20.14 8.63 12.57
N GLU A 68 20.45 8.29 13.80
CA GLU A 68 19.47 7.74 14.75
C GLU A 68 18.56 8.85 15.28
N ILE A 69 17.31 8.87 14.85
CA ILE A 69 16.36 9.94 15.19
C ILE A 69 15.66 9.75 16.54
N THR A 70 15.75 8.56 17.14
CA THR A 70 15.14 8.27 18.44
C THR A 70 15.77 9.04 19.59
N LYS A 71 17.07 9.37 19.46
CA LYS A 71 17.87 10.08 20.48
C LYS A 71 17.94 11.59 20.28
N LEU A 72 17.40 12.11 19.17
CA LEU A 72 17.49 13.52 18.83
C LEU A 72 16.65 14.41 19.76
N SER A 73 17.20 15.59 20.06
CA SER A 73 16.47 16.66 20.72
C SER A 73 15.41 17.28 19.80
N GLU A 74 14.40 17.96 20.35
CA GLU A 74 13.35 18.63 19.57
C GLU A 74 13.93 19.65 18.56
N LYS A 75 15.02 20.32 18.88
CA LYS A 75 15.68 21.25 17.96
C LYS A 75 16.26 20.51 16.73
N GLN A 76 16.90 19.37 16.95
CA GLN A 76 17.45 18.52 15.88
C GLN A 76 16.34 17.86 15.06
N LEU A 77 15.25 17.41 15.70
CA LEU A 77 14.09 16.86 15.02
C LEU A 77 13.43 17.85 14.05
N ARG A 78 13.43 19.15 14.36
CA ARG A 78 12.94 20.18 13.42
C ARG A 78 13.72 20.20 12.11
N SER A 79 15.02 19.95 12.14
CA SER A 79 15.83 19.83 10.92
C SER A 79 15.49 18.58 10.12
N ILE A 80 15.37 17.43 10.79
CA ILE A 80 14.99 16.16 10.15
C ILE A 80 13.59 16.24 9.54
N ARG A 81 12.63 16.90 10.21
CA ARG A 81 11.26 17.08 9.69
C ARG A 81 11.16 17.96 8.44
N LYS A 82 12.23 18.66 8.03
CA LYS A 82 12.32 19.30 6.71
C LYS A 82 12.62 18.27 5.61
N GLU A 83 13.34 17.19 5.96
CA GLU A 83 13.69 16.11 5.03
C GLU A 83 12.63 15.01 4.97
N ILE A 84 11.75 14.93 5.99
CA ILE A 84 10.67 13.93 6.07
C ILE A 84 9.37 14.68 6.22
N THR A 85 8.59 14.70 5.17
CA THR A 85 7.29 15.38 5.15
C THR A 85 6.14 14.39 5.13
N MET A 86 4.95 14.86 5.51
CA MET A 86 3.79 13.99 5.64
C MET A 86 2.57 14.60 4.98
N ILE A 87 1.86 13.78 4.22
CA ILE A 87 0.51 14.02 3.72
C ILE A 87 -0.45 13.28 4.64
N PHE A 88 -1.39 13.99 5.21
CA PHE A 88 -2.37 13.48 6.16
C PHE A 88 -3.67 13.07 5.47
N GLN A 89 -4.41 12.17 6.07
CA GLN A 89 -5.72 11.69 5.61
C GLN A 89 -6.74 12.81 5.35
N GLY A 90 -6.75 13.85 6.16
CA GLY A 90 -7.71 14.98 6.09
C GLY A 90 -7.19 16.21 5.38
N PHE A 91 -6.21 16.14 4.46
CA PHE A 91 -5.53 17.24 3.74
C PHE A 91 -4.82 18.23 4.67
N ASN A 92 -5.39 18.60 5.79
CA ASN A 92 -4.90 19.53 6.83
C ASN A 92 -4.43 20.88 6.27
N LEU A 93 -5.17 21.41 5.28
CA LEU A 93 -4.90 22.73 4.74
C LEU A 93 -5.34 23.83 5.71
N LEU A 94 -4.57 24.91 5.73
CA LEU A 94 -4.94 26.14 6.44
C LEU A 94 -6.09 26.79 5.72
N GLN A 95 -7.29 26.73 6.30
CA GLN A 95 -8.56 27.15 5.65
C GLN A 95 -8.65 28.66 5.44
N GLN A 96 -7.95 29.47 6.26
CA GLN A 96 -8.00 30.92 6.27
C GLN A 96 -7.03 31.57 5.27
N VAL A 97 -6.24 30.78 4.56
CA VAL A 97 -5.28 31.27 3.57
C VAL A 97 -5.46 30.52 2.24
N ASN A 98 -5.06 31.14 1.14
CA ASN A 98 -5.14 30.57 -0.20
C ASN A 98 -4.12 29.43 -0.43
N CYS A 99 -4.18 28.77 -1.59
CA CYS A 99 -3.29 27.67 -1.95
C CYS A 99 -1.82 28.07 -1.94
N LEU A 100 -1.49 29.23 -2.51
CA LEU A 100 -0.13 29.74 -2.55
C LEU A 100 0.46 29.86 -1.13
N ARG A 101 -0.29 30.48 -0.22
CA ARG A 101 0.15 30.66 1.17
C ARG A 101 0.25 29.33 1.93
N ASN A 102 -0.62 28.36 1.63
CA ASN A 102 -0.49 27.00 2.16
C ASN A 102 0.83 26.35 1.77
N VAL A 103 1.27 26.53 0.52
CA VAL A 103 2.54 25.97 0.03
C VAL A 103 3.75 26.78 0.51
N CYS A 104 3.64 28.12 0.65
CA CYS A 104 4.68 28.96 1.21
C CYS A 104 4.95 28.68 2.71
N PHE A 105 3.96 28.25 3.46
CA PHE A 105 4.01 28.16 4.91
C PHE A 105 5.22 27.34 5.45
N PRO A 106 5.53 26.11 4.95
CA PRO A 106 6.73 25.40 5.40
C PRO A 106 8.03 26.07 5.00
N LEU A 107 8.08 26.83 3.89
CA LEU A 107 9.24 27.59 3.47
C LEU A 107 9.50 28.78 4.40
N GLU A 108 8.43 29.48 4.82
CA GLU A 108 8.52 30.57 5.78
C GLU A 108 9.03 30.10 7.14
N ILE A 109 8.53 28.93 7.62
CA ILE A 109 9.05 28.30 8.84
C ILE A 109 10.53 27.92 8.67
N ALA A 110 10.94 27.52 7.47
CA ALA A 110 12.35 27.21 7.16
C ALA A 110 13.24 28.45 7.06
N GLY A 111 12.67 29.68 7.09
CA GLY A 111 13.40 30.94 7.02
C GLY A 111 13.70 31.40 5.60
N VAL A 112 13.02 30.86 4.57
CA VAL A 112 13.16 31.30 3.18
C VAL A 112 12.53 32.68 3.01
N LYS A 113 13.15 33.55 2.22
CA LYS A 113 12.62 34.90 1.93
C LYS A 113 11.29 34.81 1.20
N LYS A 114 10.38 35.75 1.46
CA LYS A 114 9.02 35.74 0.94
C LYS A 114 8.96 35.57 -0.57
N GLN A 115 9.75 36.35 -1.31
CA GLN A 115 9.74 36.30 -2.78
C GLN A 115 10.17 34.91 -3.29
N GLU A 116 11.25 34.37 -2.78
CA GLU A 116 11.75 33.02 -3.13
C GLU A 116 10.75 31.92 -2.75
N ALA A 117 10.08 32.07 -1.60
CA ALA A 117 9.02 31.15 -1.17
C ALA A 117 7.82 31.17 -2.12
N GLU A 118 7.40 32.37 -2.59
CA GLU A 118 6.29 32.52 -3.54
C GLU A 118 6.66 31.93 -4.91
N GLU A 119 7.85 32.18 -5.44
CA GLU A 119 8.34 31.62 -6.71
C GLU A 119 8.32 30.09 -6.64
N LYS A 120 8.93 29.51 -5.59
CA LYS A 120 8.95 28.05 -5.37
C LYS A 120 7.54 27.46 -5.22
N ALA A 121 6.65 28.16 -4.52
CA ALA A 121 5.28 27.71 -4.34
C ALA A 121 4.48 27.70 -5.67
N TYR A 122 4.71 28.66 -6.56
CA TYR A 122 4.12 28.63 -7.91
C TYR A 122 4.62 27.47 -8.75
N GLU A 123 5.93 27.15 -8.71
CA GLU A 123 6.50 26.00 -9.39
C GLU A 123 5.85 24.67 -8.90
N LEU A 124 5.69 24.54 -7.58
CA LEU A 124 5.06 23.35 -7.00
C LEU A 124 3.57 23.23 -7.29
N LEU A 125 2.85 24.36 -7.32
CA LEU A 125 1.46 24.40 -7.76
C LEU A 125 1.32 24.06 -9.24
N GLU A 126 2.27 24.46 -10.08
CA GLU A 126 2.33 24.05 -11.49
C GLU A 126 2.60 22.55 -11.62
N LEU A 127 3.57 21.99 -10.85
CA LEU A 127 3.88 20.56 -10.81
C LEU A 127 2.64 19.70 -10.52
N VAL A 128 1.77 20.17 -9.61
CA VAL A 128 0.52 19.45 -9.28
C VAL A 128 -0.69 19.87 -10.14
N GLY A 129 -0.48 20.72 -11.17
CA GLY A 129 -1.53 21.16 -12.10
C GLY A 129 -2.54 22.14 -11.52
N LEU A 130 -2.13 22.98 -10.56
CA LEU A 130 -3.01 23.93 -9.87
C LEU A 130 -2.50 25.39 -9.88
N LYS A 131 -1.61 25.75 -10.81
CA LYS A 131 -1.07 27.12 -10.91
C LYS A 131 -2.16 28.19 -10.97
N GLU A 132 -3.19 27.96 -11.79
CA GLU A 132 -4.32 28.87 -11.98
C GLU A 132 -5.22 28.99 -10.73
N LYS A 133 -5.08 28.06 -9.78
CA LYS A 133 -5.81 28.05 -8.51
C LYS A 133 -4.98 28.56 -7.32
N ALA A 134 -3.81 29.15 -7.57
CA ALA A 134 -2.88 29.61 -6.53
C ALA A 134 -3.55 30.56 -5.51
N LEU A 135 -4.43 31.43 -5.96
CA LEU A 135 -5.13 32.40 -5.11
C LEU A 135 -6.48 31.89 -4.57
N SER A 136 -6.93 30.70 -4.96
CA SER A 136 -8.15 30.08 -4.43
C SER A 136 -7.96 29.59 -3.00
N TYR A 137 -9.03 29.62 -2.21
CA TYR A 137 -9.04 29.08 -0.84
C TYR A 137 -9.42 27.61 -0.85
N PRO A 138 -9.00 26.82 0.16
CA PRO A 138 -9.31 25.39 0.22
C PRO A 138 -10.79 25.04 0.06
N ILE A 139 -11.68 25.82 0.63
CA ILE A 139 -13.14 25.63 0.53
C ILE A 139 -13.68 25.72 -0.92
N GLN A 140 -12.94 26.36 -1.81
CA GLN A 140 -13.30 26.52 -3.23
C GLN A 140 -12.79 25.38 -4.11
N LEU A 141 -12.10 24.39 -3.52
CA LEU A 141 -11.45 23.29 -4.20
C LEU A 141 -12.19 21.96 -3.98
N SER A 142 -12.19 21.09 -5.00
CA SER A 142 -12.58 19.70 -4.81
C SER A 142 -11.59 18.96 -3.88
N GLY A 143 -11.99 17.82 -3.30
CA GLY A 143 -11.12 17.01 -2.45
C GLY A 143 -9.81 16.64 -3.12
N GLY A 144 -9.84 16.24 -4.41
CA GLY A 144 -8.63 15.93 -5.17
C GLY A 144 -7.72 17.14 -5.40
N GLN A 145 -8.32 18.34 -5.60
CA GLN A 145 -7.54 19.58 -5.70
C GLN A 145 -6.91 19.96 -4.35
N GLN A 146 -7.65 19.81 -3.24
CA GLN A 146 -7.09 20.01 -1.90
C GLN A 146 -5.93 19.06 -1.63
N GLN A 147 -6.04 17.79 -2.04
CA GLN A 147 -4.96 16.81 -1.91
C GLN A 147 -3.73 17.21 -2.73
N ARG A 148 -3.91 17.70 -3.96
CA ARG A 148 -2.81 18.22 -4.78
C ARG A 148 -2.10 19.42 -4.13
N VAL A 149 -2.83 20.31 -3.48
CA VAL A 149 -2.22 21.41 -2.69
C VAL A 149 -1.47 20.87 -1.49
N ALA A 150 -2.00 19.85 -0.80
CA ALA A 150 -1.32 19.20 0.33
C ALA A 150 -0.01 18.51 -0.12
N ILE A 151 0.01 17.88 -1.30
CA ILE A 151 1.21 17.32 -1.93
C ILE A 151 2.23 18.44 -2.22
N ALA A 152 1.81 19.52 -2.90
CA ALA A 152 2.69 20.66 -3.19
C ALA A 152 3.30 21.25 -1.92
N ARG A 153 2.49 21.42 -0.86
CA ARG A 153 2.97 21.87 0.45
C ARG A 153 4.00 20.91 1.07
N ALA A 154 3.76 19.60 0.97
CA ALA A 154 4.69 18.60 1.49
C ALA A 154 6.04 18.60 0.75
N LEU A 155 6.06 18.94 -0.54
CA LEU A 155 7.26 19.03 -1.35
C LEU A 155 8.04 20.34 -1.16
N ALA A 156 7.48 21.35 -0.50
CA ALA A 156 8.04 22.69 -0.43
C ALA A 156 9.48 22.73 0.13
N THR A 157 9.80 21.90 1.11
CA THR A 157 11.12 21.84 1.74
C THR A 157 12.10 20.92 1.02
N ASN A 158 11.81 20.46 -0.19
CA ASN A 158 12.58 19.45 -0.94
C ASN A 158 12.90 18.21 -0.08
N PRO A 159 11.88 17.48 0.38
CA PRO A 159 12.06 16.35 1.27
C PRO A 159 12.74 15.18 0.54
N LYS A 160 13.45 14.34 1.30
CA LYS A 160 13.98 13.05 0.84
C LYS A 160 12.96 11.94 1.01
N VAL A 161 12.03 12.10 1.98
CA VAL A 161 11.03 11.11 2.31
C VAL A 161 9.65 11.77 2.38
N LEU A 162 8.68 11.16 1.70
CA LEU A 162 7.27 11.55 1.71
C LEU A 162 6.45 10.45 2.36
N LEU A 163 5.80 10.75 3.49
CA LEU A 163 4.92 9.86 4.21
C LEU A 163 3.47 10.15 3.79
N CYS A 164 2.73 9.15 3.33
CA CYS A 164 1.35 9.27 2.90
C CYS A 164 0.45 8.44 3.84
N ASP A 165 -0.19 9.09 4.82
CA ASP A 165 -1.11 8.43 5.76
C ASP A 165 -2.53 8.47 5.21
N GLU A 166 -2.97 7.35 4.61
CA GLU A 166 -4.28 7.20 3.96
C GLU A 166 -4.67 8.36 3.05
N ALA A 167 -3.70 8.87 2.30
CA ALA A 167 -3.78 10.11 1.51
C ALA A 167 -4.90 10.13 0.43
N THR A 168 -5.55 8.99 0.18
CA THR A 168 -6.61 8.85 -0.83
C THR A 168 -7.93 8.32 -0.31
N SER A 169 -8.02 8.03 1.00
CA SER A 169 -9.21 7.37 1.59
C SER A 169 -10.51 8.19 1.51
N ALA A 170 -10.41 9.51 1.38
CA ALA A 170 -11.55 10.44 1.29
C ALA A 170 -11.90 10.83 -0.17
N LEU A 171 -11.29 10.18 -1.18
CA LEU A 171 -11.43 10.52 -2.59
C LEU A 171 -12.19 9.43 -3.35
N ASP A 172 -12.85 9.82 -4.43
CA ASP A 172 -13.45 8.88 -5.37
C ASP A 172 -12.35 8.08 -6.14
N PRO A 173 -12.68 6.91 -6.73
CA PRO A 173 -11.69 6.05 -7.37
C PRO A 173 -10.89 6.70 -8.51
N ASN A 174 -11.53 7.55 -9.32
CA ASN A 174 -10.85 8.22 -10.44
C ASN A 174 -9.86 9.26 -9.94
N THR A 175 -10.27 10.06 -8.97
CA THR A 175 -9.41 11.05 -8.31
C THR A 175 -8.27 10.35 -7.56
N THR A 176 -8.54 9.25 -6.86
CA THR A 176 -7.53 8.41 -6.22
C THR A 176 -6.46 7.98 -7.22
N ASN A 177 -6.85 7.41 -8.34
CA ASN A 177 -5.92 7.00 -9.39
C ASN A 177 -5.03 8.16 -9.87
N SER A 178 -5.62 9.32 -10.11
CA SER A 178 -4.90 10.52 -10.54
C SER A 178 -3.88 11.02 -9.49
N ILE A 179 -4.20 10.92 -8.21
CA ILE A 179 -3.28 11.28 -7.12
C ILE A 179 -2.15 10.26 -6.99
N LEU A 180 -2.43 8.97 -7.13
CA LEU A 180 -1.42 7.93 -7.10
C LEU A 180 -0.43 8.05 -8.27
N ASP A 181 -0.92 8.33 -9.47
CA ASP A 181 -0.07 8.57 -10.64
C ASP A 181 0.82 9.81 -10.43
N LEU A 182 0.30 10.88 -9.85
CA LEU A 182 1.07 12.07 -9.48
C LEU A 182 2.18 11.72 -8.46
N ILE A 183 1.88 10.93 -7.43
CA ILE A 183 2.88 10.51 -6.43
C ILE A 183 3.98 9.68 -7.10
N LYS A 184 3.63 8.76 -8.00
CA LYS A 184 4.58 7.94 -8.76
C LYS A 184 5.47 8.80 -9.67
N GLU A 185 4.89 9.79 -10.33
CA GLU A 185 5.63 10.76 -11.16
C GLU A 185 6.62 11.58 -10.33
N ILE A 186 6.19 12.07 -9.16
CA ILE A 186 7.02 12.81 -8.21
C ILE A 186 8.18 11.95 -7.72
N ASN A 187 7.93 10.70 -7.30
CA ASN A 187 8.97 9.77 -6.89
C ASN A 187 10.01 9.59 -8.00
N HIS A 188 9.55 9.33 -9.22
CA HIS A 188 10.46 9.12 -10.36
C HIS A 188 11.27 10.38 -10.74
N LYS A 189 10.62 11.57 -10.75
CA LYS A 189 11.27 12.82 -11.14
C LYS A 189 12.24 13.36 -10.10
N LEU A 190 11.88 13.22 -8.82
CA LEU A 190 12.65 13.81 -7.71
C LEU A 190 13.55 12.80 -6.99
N GLY A 191 13.41 11.50 -7.27
CA GLY A 191 14.16 10.43 -6.61
C GLY A 191 13.88 10.30 -5.11
N ILE A 192 12.73 10.81 -4.63
CA ILE A 192 12.37 10.76 -3.21
C ILE A 192 11.80 9.39 -2.83
N THR A 193 12.04 8.97 -1.59
CA THR A 193 11.41 7.77 -1.02
C THR A 193 9.98 8.09 -0.62
N VAL A 194 9.03 7.22 -0.96
CA VAL A 194 7.62 7.39 -0.59
C VAL A 194 7.17 6.23 0.28
N ILE A 195 6.55 6.51 1.42
CA ILE A 195 5.91 5.50 2.27
C ILE A 195 4.41 5.71 2.22
N VAL A 196 3.68 4.73 1.72
CA VAL A 196 2.22 4.78 1.56
C VAL A 196 1.55 3.87 2.58
N ILE A 197 0.72 4.46 3.43
CA ILE A 197 -0.14 3.71 4.34
C ILE A 197 -1.53 3.61 3.76
N THR A 198 -2.05 2.41 3.72
CA THR A 198 -3.40 2.15 3.24
C THR A 198 -3.94 0.83 3.80
N HIS A 199 -5.25 0.67 3.75
CA HIS A 199 -5.93 -0.61 3.92
C HIS A 199 -6.43 -1.16 2.57
N GLN A 200 -6.14 -0.46 1.45
CA GLN A 200 -6.61 -0.78 0.12
C GLN A 200 -5.48 -1.42 -0.70
N MET A 201 -5.66 -2.67 -1.08
CA MET A 201 -4.68 -3.43 -1.83
C MET A 201 -4.43 -2.87 -3.23
N ASN A 202 -5.45 -2.33 -3.90
CA ASN A 202 -5.34 -1.69 -5.21
C ASN A 202 -4.39 -0.48 -5.25
N VAL A 203 -4.23 0.23 -4.12
CA VAL A 203 -3.25 1.33 -3.98
C VAL A 203 -1.84 0.76 -4.02
N ILE A 204 -1.59 -0.33 -3.29
CA ILE A 204 -0.29 -1.02 -3.27
C ILE A 204 0.07 -1.53 -4.66
N GLU A 205 -0.87 -2.24 -5.31
CA GLU A 205 -0.72 -2.77 -6.68
C GLU A 205 -0.32 -1.70 -7.69
N ARG A 206 -0.90 -0.50 -7.55
CA ARG A 206 -0.76 0.56 -8.54
C ARG A 206 0.59 1.26 -8.52
N ILE A 207 1.12 1.54 -7.33
CA ILE A 207 2.30 2.43 -7.23
C ILE A 207 3.47 1.88 -6.43
N CYS A 208 3.27 0.90 -5.54
CA CYS A 208 4.34 0.41 -4.68
C CYS A 208 5.22 -0.63 -5.39
N ASN A 209 6.51 -0.64 -5.07
CA ASN A 209 7.45 -1.67 -5.49
C ASN A 209 7.70 -2.71 -4.39
N LYS A 210 7.61 -2.30 -3.12
CA LYS A 210 7.72 -3.18 -1.95
C LYS A 210 6.56 -2.92 -0.99
N VAL A 211 6.25 -3.90 -0.15
CA VAL A 211 5.16 -3.80 0.82
C VAL A 211 5.47 -4.59 2.09
N ALA A 212 5.07 -4.05 3.24
CA ALA A 212 4.98 -4.77 4.50
C ALA A 212 3.52 -4.91 4.92
N ILE A 213 3.16 -6.10 5.38
CA ILE A 213 1.86 -6.41 5.95
C ILE A 213 1.97 -6.30 7.46
N LEU A 214 1.16 -5.42 8.03
CA LEU A 214 1.10 -5.16 9.46
C LEU A 214 -0.16 -5.82 10.06
N GLU A 215 0.02 -6.62 11.08
CA GLU A 215 -1.06 -7.25 11.86
C GLU A 215 -0.75 -7.20 13.34
N ASN A 216 -1.70 -6.72 14.15
CA ASN A 216 -1.57 -6.65 15.62
C ASN A 216 -0.24 -6.01 16.09
N GLY A 217 0.19 -4.94 15.43
CA GLY A 217 1.42 -4.22 15.76
C GLY A 217 2.72 -4.88 15.29
N LYS A 218 2.66 -5.98 14.53
CA LYS A 218 3.83 -6.72 14.01
C LYS A 218 3.88 -6.71 12.50
N VAL A 219 5.08 -6.73 11.91
CA VAL A 219 5.26 -7.03 10.49
C VAL A 219 5.20 -8.55 10.34
N VAL A 220 4.12 -9.05 9.75
CA VAL A 220 3.92 -10.49 9.55
C VAL A 220 4.46 -10.96 8.20
N GLU A 221 4.60 -10.03 7.25
CA GLU A 221 5.15 -10.32 5.93
C GLU A 221 5.73 -9.06 5.31
N ASN A 222 6.85 -9.14 4.59
CA ASN A 222 7.40 -8.08 3.78
C ASN A 222 8.12 -8.65 2.55
N GLY A 223 8.16 -7.87 1.47
CA GLY A 223 8.81 -8.26 0.22
C GLY A 223 8.44 -7.33 -0.92
N THR A 224 8.77 -7.73 -2.13
CA THR A 224 8.28 -7.05 -3.32
C THR A 224 6.76 -7.25 -3.45
N VAL A 225 6.07 -6.30 -4.05
CA VAL A 225 4.64 -6.42 -4.31
C VAL A 225 4.34 -7.68 -5.12
N GLU A 226 5.20 -7.98 -6.10
CA GLU A 226 5.08 -9.18 -6.93
C GLU A 226 5.15 -10.49 -6.12
N GLU A 227 6.12 -10.63 -5.20
CA GLU A 227 6.26 -11.80 -4.35
C GLU A 227 5.04 -12.01 -3.45
N ILE A 228 4.59 -10.95 -2.76
CA ILE A 228 3.45 -11.03 -1.83
C ILE A 228 2.14 -11.34 -2.55
N PHE A 229 1.97 -10.83 -3.78
CA PHE A 229 0.76 -11.11 -4.54
C PHE A 229 0.75 -12.49 -5.20
N SER A 230 1.93 -12.98 -5.60
CA SER A 230 2.03 -14.32 -6.20
C SER A 230 1.85 -15.43 -5.17
N GLU A 231 2.45 -15.27 -3.98
CA GLU A 231 2.50 -16.30 -2.96
C GLU A 231 2.47 -15.69 -1.54
N PRO A 232 1.32 -15.14 -1.09
CA PRO A 232 1.21 -14.63 0.27
C PRO A 232 1.38 -15.77 1.28
N LYS A 233 2.33 -15.59 2.22
CA LYS A 233 2.69 -16.62 3.21
C LYS A 233 1.88 -16.49 4.48
N SER A 234 1.62 -15.25 4.93
CA SER A 234 0.84 -14.99 6.14
C SER A 234 -0.67 -15.12 5.89
N GLU A 235 -1.44 -15.46 6.92
CA GLU A 235 -2.91 -15.46 6.83
C GLU A 235 -3.44 -14.05 6.53
N ALA A 236 -2.87 -13.01 7.15
CA ALA A 236 -3.21 -11.63 6.83
C ALA A 236 -2.92 -11.27 5.36
N GLY A 237 -1.80 -11.76 4.80
CA GLY A 237 -1.47 -11.59 3.39
C GLY A 237 -2.48 -12.27 2.47
N LYS A 238 -2.83 -13.52 2.75
CA LYS A 238 -3.85 -14.27 1.99
C LYS A 238 -5.19 -13.54 2.01
N LEU A 239 -5.63 -13.07 3.18
CA LEU A 239 -6.89 -12.34 3.34
C LEU A 239 -6.90 -11.01 2.57
N LEU A 240 -5.77 -10.30 2.52
CA LEU A 240 -5.65 -9.01 1.82
C LEU A 240 -5.57 -9.21 0.29
N VAL A 241 -4.80 -10.21 -0.17
CA VAL A 241 -4.62 -10.47 -1.61
C VAL A 241 -5.86 -11.15 -2.21
N TYR A 242 -6.49 -12.04 -1.46
CA TYR A 242 -7.64 -12.84 -1.89
C TYR A 242 -8.85 -12.68 -0.95
N PRO A 243 -9.41 -11.45 -0.78
CA PRO A 243 -10.48 -11.21 0.18
C PRO A 243 -11.75 -12.02 -0.09
N ASP A 244 -12.01 -12.35 -1.35
CA ASP A 244 -13.21 -13.08 -1.77
C ASP A 244 -13.07 -14.58 -1.58
N VAL A 245 -11.84 -15.09 -1.62
CA VAL A 245 -11.57 -16.53 -1.53
C VAL A 245 -11.78 -17.07 -0.10
N THR A 246 -11.55 -16.25 0.92
CA THR A 246 -11.78 -16.64 2.32
C THR A 246 -13.25 -16.67 2.70
N LYS A 247 -14.10 -15.87 2.03
CA LYS A 247 -15.56 -15.90 2.21
C LYS A 247 -16.24 -16.99 1.37
N GLU A 248 -15.62 -17.37 0.26
CA GLU A 248 -16.18 -18.30 -0.72
C GLU A 248 -15.76 -19.74 -0.46
N ASP A 249 -14.65 -20.02 0.23
CA ASP A 249 -14.33 -21.34 0.77
C ASP A 249 -15.46 -21.85 1.70
N GLU A 250 -16.23 -20.93 2.33
CA GLU A 250 -17.43 -21.27 3.11
C GLU A 250 -18.71 -21.38 2.27
N LEU A 251 -18.80 -20.73 1.09
CA LEU A 251 -20.02 -20.66 0.28
C LEU A 251 -20.03 -21.62 -0.92
N VAL A 252 -18.88 -22.08 -1.40
CA VAL A 252 -18.75 -22.84 -2.67
C VAL A 252 -18.54 -24.34 -2.47
N VAL A 253 -18.35 -24.82 -1.25
CA VAL A 253 -18.14 -26.25 -0.95
C VAL A 253 -19.45 -27.03 -0.82
N GLU A 254 -20.44 -26.72 -1.66
CA GLU A 254 -21.56 -27.67 -1.86
C GLU A 254 -21.20 -28.85 -2.79
N SER A 255 -20.08 -28.74 -3.55
CA SER A 255 -19.63 -29.88 -4.36
C SER A 255 -18.35 -30.49 -3.77
N SER A 256 -18.44 -31.74 -3.38
CA SER A 256 -17.32 -32.54 -2.80
C SER A 256 -16.10 -32.68 -3.72
N TYR A 257 -16.16 -32.17 -4.97
CA TYR A 257 -15.16 -32.38 -6.01
C TYR A 257 -14.72 -31.06 -6.62
N SER A 258 -13.97 -30.24 -5.84
CA SER A 258 -13.52 -28.91 -6.29
C SER A 258 -12.00 -28.76 -6.23
N LEU A 259 -11.44 -28.11 -7.25
CA LEU A 259 -10.03 -27.72 -7.33
C LEU A 259 -9.92 -26.19 -7.38
N LYS A 260 -9.00 -25.65 -6.58
CA LYS A 260 -8.59 -24.26 -6.65
C LYS A 260 -7.32 -24.15 -7.48
N ILE A 261 -7.35 -23.30 -8.47
CA ILE A 261 -6.28 -23.10 -9.43
C ILE A 261 -5.79 -21.67 -9.28
N ARG A 262 -4.49 -21.49 -9.05
CA ARG A 262 -3.85 -20.19 -9.05
C ARG A 262 -2.95 -20.04 -10.26
N PHE A 263 -3.09 -18.93 -10.97
CA PHE A 263 -2.28 -18.59 -12.12
C PHE A 263 -1.16 -17.63 -11.71
N ASN A 264 0.08 -17.96 -12.11
CA ASN A 264 1.24 -17.12 -11.87
C ASN A 264 1.85 -16.69 -13.21
N GLY A 265 1.43 -15.52 -13.69
CA GLY A 265 1.92 -14.92 -14.93
C GLY A 265 0.92 -14.93 -16.08
N ALA A 266 1.12 -14.00 -17.05
CA ALA A 266 0.22 -13.79 -18.17
C ALA A 266 0.07 -15.03 -19.08
N GLU A 267 1.12 -15.85 -19.20
CA GLU A 267 1.09 -17.07 -20.00
C GLU A 267 0.11 -18.10 -19.47
N ALA A 268 0.09 -18.29 -18.14
CA ALA A 268 -0.85 -19.21 -17.48
C ALA A 268 -2.30 -18.67 -17.51
N ALA A 269 -2.46 -17.36 -17.30
CA ALA A 269 -3.79 -16.71 -17.28
C ALA A 269 -4.46 -16.70 -18.66
N ASN A 270 -3.68 -16.75 -19.76
CA ASN A 270 -4.19 -16.76 -21.13
C ASN A 270 -4.44 -18.17 -21.68
N LYS A 271 -4.11 -19.24 -20.94
CA LYS A 271 -4.39 -20.62 -21.37
C LYS A 271 -5.89 -20.93 -21.23
N PRO A 272 -6.51 -21.53 -22.24
CA PRO A 272 -7.93 -21.90 -22.19
C PRO A 272 -8.16 -23.20 -21.42
N LEU A 273 -7.76 -23.25 -20.13
CA LEU A 273 -7.69 -24.49 -19.33
C LEU A 273 -8.99 -25.29 -19.30
N VAL A 274 -10.14 -24.61 -19.20
CA VAL A 274 -11.45 -25.29 -19.17
C VAL A 274 -11.75 -25.89 -20.55
N ALA A 275 -11.43 -25.19 -21.63
CA ALA A 275 -11.59 -25.72 -22.99
C ALA A 275 -10.62 -26.88 -23.27
N ASP A 276 -9.39 -26.79 -22.77
CA ASP A 276 -8.41 -27.87 -22.91
C ASP A 276 -8.83 -29.13 -22.12
N LEU A 277 -9.36 -29.01 -20.90
CA LEU A 277 -9.93 -30.13 -20.15
C LEU A 277 -11.09 -30.78 -20.91
N ALA A 278 -11.98 -29.98 -21.47
CA ALA A 278 -13.13 -30.50 -22.25
C ALA A 278 -12.68 -31.21 -23.53
N SER A 279 -11.75 -30.60 -24.29
CA SER A 279 -11.35 -31.12 -25.60
C SER A 279 -10.37 -32.30 -25.54
N THR A 280 -9.43 -32.28 -24.56
CA THR A 280 -8.35 -33.30 -24.49
C THR A 280 -8.66 -34.45 -23.53
N LYS A 281 -9.44 -34.19 -22.48
CA LYS A 281 -9.77 -35.14 -21.43
C LYS A 281 -11.26 -35.52 -21.36
N ASN A 282 -12.10 -34.86 -22.15
CA ASN A 282 -13.57 -34.99 -22.14
C ASN A 282 -14.17 -34.72 -20.75
N ILE A 283 -13.55 -33.77 -19.99
CA ILE A 283 -13.97 -33.36 -18.66
C ILE A 283 -14.63 -31.99 -18.73
N TYR A 284 -15.87 -31.89 -18.29
CA TYR A 284 -16.63 -30.65 -18.26
C TYR A 284 -16.65 -30.08 -16.84
N ALA A 285 -15.84 -29.07 -16.60
CA ALA A 285 -15.77 -28.41 -15.31
C ALA A 285 -16.70 -27.20 -15.24
N ASN A 286 -17.39 -27.03 -14.11
CA ASN A 286 -18.08 -25.79 -13.80
C ASN A 286 -17.11 -24.78 -13.19
N ILE A 287 -17.21 -23.51 -13.61
CA ILE A 287 -16.47 -22.41 -12.99
C ILE A 287 -17.31 -21.88 -11.84
N ALA A 288 -16.96 -22.28 -10.61
CA ALA A 288 -17.63 -21.81 -9.42
C ALA A 288 -17.17 -20.40 -9.04
N TYR A 289 -15.88 -20.08 -9.30
CA TYR A 289 -15.30 -18.76 -9.10
C TYR A 289 -14.19 -18.52 -10.11
N ALA A 290 -14.03 -17.28 -10.57
CA ALA A 290 -12.85 -16.84 -11.32
C ALA A 290 -12.58 -15.37 -11.09
N SER A 291 -11.34 -15.03 -10.77
CA SER A 291 -10.86 -13.66 -10.65
C SER A 291 -9.47 -13.56 -11.25
N THR A 292 -9.23 -12.50 -12.02
CA THR A 292 -7.89 -12.21 -12.58
C THR A 292 -7.55 -10.76 -12.31
N LYS A 293 -6.28 -10.51 -11.96
CA LYS A 293 -5.72 -9.17 -11.74
C LYS A 293 -4.41 -9.04 -12.50
N SER A 294 -4.12 -7.84 -12.99
CA SER A 294 -2.84 -7.51 -13.63
C SER A 294 -2.01 -6.65 -12.69
N ILE A 295 -0.78 -7.10 -12.39
CA ILE A 295 0.18 -6.39 -11.56
C ILE A 295 1.44 -6.16 -12.41
N GLY A 296 1.71 -4.90 -12.73
CA GLY A 296 2.76 -4.58 -13.71
C GLY A 296 2.45 -5.19 -15.06
N SER A 297 3.37 -6.02 -15.57
CA SER A 297 3.22 -6.76 -16.85
C SER A 297 2.72 -8.19 -16.68
N LYS A 298 2.45 -8.64 -15.45
CA LYS A 298 2.03 -10.01 -15.15
C LYS A 298 0.57 -10.07 -14.76
N ALA A 299 -0.12 -11.14 -15.17
CA ALA A 299 -1.48 -11.44 -14.76
C ALA A 299 -1.46 -12.53 -13.69
N TYR A 300 -2.20 -12.31 -12.62
CA TYR A 300 -2.41 -13.25 -11.52
C TYR A 300 -3.90 -13.56 -11.43
N GLY A 301 -4.25 -14.76 -11.04
CA GLY A 301 -5.66 -15.10 -10.91
C GLY A 301 -5.88 -16.35 -10.09
N THR A 302 -7.13 -16.48 -9.63
CA THR A 302 -7.63 -17.68 -8.98
C THR A 302 -8.90 -18.12 -9.69
N MET A 303 -9.03 -19.43 -9.90
CA MET A 303 -10.23 -20.06 -10.43
C MET A 303 -10.57 -21.24 -9.55
N ILE A 304 -11.84 -21.43 -9.21
CA ILE A 304 -12.36 -22.63 -8.57
C ILE A 304 -13.18 -23.38 -9.60
N LEU A 305 -12.77 -24.61 -9.88
CA LEU A 305 -13.48 -25.52 -10.76
C LEU A 305 -14.14 -26.61 -9.93
N SER A 306 -15.40 -26.92 -10.23
CA SER A 306 -16.12 -28.07 -9.67
C SER A 306 -16.41 -29.11 -10.76
N PHE A 307 -16.35 -30.38 -10.37
CA PHE A 307 -16.43 -31.54 -11.24
C PHE A 307 -17.64 -32.40 -10.85
N ALA A 308 -18.11 -33.22 -11.77
CA ALA A 308 -19.27 -34.09 -11.53
C ALA A 308 -18.90 -35.32 -10.68
N SER A 309 -17.65 -35.75 -10.67
CA SER A 309 -17.19 -36.92 -9.93
C SER A 309 -15.77 -36.76 -9.40
N GLU A 310 -15.37 -37.62 -8.45
CA GLU A 310 -14.02 -37.68 -7.94
C GLU A 310 -13.02 -38.14 -9.00
N GLU A 311 -13.41 -39.03 -9.89
CA GLU A 311 -12.56 -39.49 -11.00
C GLU A 311 -12.19 -38.32 -11.93
N GLU A 312 -13.19 -37.53 -12.34
CA GLU A 312 -12.95 -36.34 -13.18
C GLU A 312 -12.03 -35.33 -12.48
N LYS A 313 -12.23 -35.10 -11.17
CA LYS A 313 -11.39 -34.21 -10.38
C LYS A 313 -9.93 -34.68 -10.37
N ILE A 314 -9.68 -35.98 -10.15
CA ILE A 314 -8.32 -36.54 -10.11
C ILE A 314 -7.61 -36.37 -11.46
N ILE A 315 -8.28 -36.72 -12.57
CA ILE A 315 -7.71 -36.58 -13.90
C ILE A 315 -7.43 -35.12 -14.22
N ALA A 316 -8.35 -34.21 -13.87
CA ALA A 316 -8.16 -32.78 -14.05
C ALA A 316 -7.00 -32.24 -13.21
N GLN A 317 -6.85 -32.69 -11.97
CA GLN A 317 -5.76 -32.30 -11.06
C GLN A 317 -4.39 -32.70 -11.63
N GLU A 318 -4.29 -33.94 -12.15
CA GLU A 318 -3.05 -34.42 -12.76
C GLU A 318 -2.67 -33.61 -14.01
N TYR A 319 -3.66 -33.34 -14.89
CA TYR A 319 -3.45 -32.50 -16.08
C TYR A 319 -3.00 -31.08 -15.72
N LEU A 320 -3.68 -30.45 -14.76
CA LEU A 320 -3.42 -29.07 -14.36
C LEU A 320 -2.08 -28.92 -13.63
N LYS A 321 -1.67 -29.89 -12.78
CA LYS A 321 -0.36 -29.90 -12.13
C LYS A 321 0.81 -29.96 -13.11
N ASN A 322 0.61 -30.57 -14.29
CA ASN A 322 1.62 -30.65 -15.34
C ASN A 322 1.65 -29.39 -16.24
N THR A 323 0.80 -28.41 -15.95
CA THR A 323 0.75 -27.16 -16.70
C THR A 323 1.65 -26.11 -16.02
N ALA A 324 2.58 -25.52 -16.79
CA ALA A 324 3.53 -24.54 -16.27
C ALA A 324 2.82 -23.29 -15.66
N ASN A 325 3.37 -22.76 -14.56
CA ASN A 325 2.91 -21.57 -13.88
C ASN A 325 1.48 -21.66 -13.28
N ILE A 326 1.05 -22.87 -12.94
CA ILE A 326 -0.24 -23.13 -12.29
C ILE A 326 0.00 -23.89 -10.98
N ILE A 327 -0.64 -23.42 -9.92
CA ILE A 327 -0.68 -24.10 -8.61
C ILE A 327 -2.10 -24.64 -8.43
N VAL A 328 -2.22 -25.93 -8.12
CA VAL A 328 -3.49 -26.62 -7.93
C VAL A 328 -3.64 -27.11 -6.49
N GLU A 329 -4.69 -26.67 -5.83
CA GLU A 329 -5.05 -27.04 -4.45
C GLU A 329 -6.38 -27.82 -4.46
N ASP A 330 -6.44 -28.96 -3.77
CA ASP A 330 -7.66 -29.75 -3.62
C ASP A 330 -8.47 -29.23 -2.42
N LEU A 331 -9.67 -28.71 -2.66
CA LEU A 331 -10.52 -28.13 -1.63
C LEU A 331 -11.31 -29.21 -0.86
N SER A 332 -11.47 -30.40 -1.40
CA SER A 332 -12.22 -31.49 -0.76
C SER A 332 -11.55 -32.07 0.50
N LYS A 333 -10.26 -31.74 0.74
CA LYS A 333 -9.47 -32.25 1.89
C LYS A 333 -9.51 -31.38 3.14
N LYS A 334 -10.25 -30.26 3.15
CA LYS A 334 -10.33 -29.34 4.30
C LYS A 334 -11.45 -29.67 5.31
N GLY A 335 -12.10 -30.80 5.19
CA GLY A 335 -13.25 -31.21 6.01
C GLY A 335 -12.98 -32.39 6.97
N GLU A 336 -11.71 -32.72 7.31
CA GLU A 336 -11.36 -33.67 8.39
C GLU A 336 -10.57 -33.01 9.51
#